data_e75a6e9c57224b8d695ae5fbe42f5806
#
_entry.id   e75a6e9c57224b8d695ae5fbe42f5806
#
_cell.length_a   1.000
_cell.length_b   1.000
_cell.length_c   1.000
_cell.angle_alpha   90.00
_cell.angle_beta   90.00
_cell.angle_gamma   90.00
#
_symmetry.space_group_name_H-M   'P 1'
#
loop_
_entity.id
_entity.type
_entity.pdbx_description
1 polymer ?
#
loop_
_entity_poly.entity_id
_entity_poly.type
_entity_poly.pdbx_seq_one_letter_code
_entity_poly.pdbx_strand_id
1 'polypeptide(L)'
;MGRIVRIATLAENEPVAVDLGMTTPGKLFIQNSGANDIWVGYDYANVLLATSSNYFTIPAGVMLVFDIGPGVGVLNNVSNMWFSAQGGASTLEVWAATV
;
A
#
# COMPACT_ATOMS: atom_id res chain seq x y z
N MET A 1 -16.97 -3.79 10.11
CA MET A 1 -16.28 -5.08 10.02
C MET A 1 -14.93 -4.89 9.33
N GLY A 2 -13.90 -5.49 9.84
CA GLY A 2 -12.56 -5.38 9.27
C GLY A 2 -12.31 -6.41 8.18
N ARG A 3 -11.36 -6.09 7.31
CA ARG A 3 -10.89 -7.00 6.25
C ARG A 3 -9.37 -6.99 6.26
N ILE A 4 -8.77 -8.17 6.26
CA ILE A 4 -7.32 -8.31 6.16
C ILE A 4 -6.98 -8.78 4.75
N VAL A 5 -6.08 -8.06 4.11
CA VAL A 5 -5.49 -8.46 2.83
C VAL A 5 -3.99 -8.57 3.08
N ARG A 6 -3.44 -9.74 2.84
CA ARG A 6 -2.03 -9.99 3.09
C ARG A 6 -1.33 -10.43 1.82
N ILE A 7 -0.22 -9.76 1.54
CA ILE A 7 0.70 -10.19 0.51
C ILE A 7 1.98 -10.61 1.22
N ALA A 8 2.29 -11.88 1.15
CA ALA A 8 3.39 -12.43 1.93
C ALA A 8 4.75 -11.86 1.54
N THR A 9 5.00 -11.68 0.24
CA THR A 9 6.30 -11.20 -0.22
C THR A 9 6.14 -10.39 -1.50
N LEU A 10 6.77 -9.22 -1.54
CA LEU A 10 6.94 -8.44 -2.75
C LEU A 10 8.35 -8.69 -3.27
N ALA A 11 8.48 -9.08 -4.53
CA ALA A 11 9.78 -9.21 -5.17
C ALA A 11 10.35 -7.83 -5.46
N GLU A 12 11.68 -7.75 -5.52
CA GLU A 12 12.38 -6.49 -5.78
C GLU A 12 11.94 -5.88 -7.12
N ASN A 13 11.52 -4.62 -7.08
CA ASN A 13 11.14 -3.82 -8.25
C ASN A 13 10.07 -4.48 -9.13
N GLU A 14 9.16 -5.24 -8.53
CA GLU A 14 8.02 -5.84 -9.23
C GLU A 14 6.71 -5.29 -8.65
N PRO A 15 6.10 -4.28 -9.31
CA PRO A 15 4.85 -3.71 -8.80
C PRO A 15 3.72 -4.73 -8.76
N VAL A 16 2.98 -4.69 -7.66
CA VAL A 16 1.79 -5.53 -7.44
C VAL A 16 0.63 -4.63 -7.04
N ALA A 17 -0.50 -4.81 -7.70
CA ALA A 17 -1.72 -4.12 -7.34
C ALA A 17 -2.46 -4.88 -6.25
N VAL A 18 -2.96 -4.16 -5.25
CA VAL A 18 -3.81 -4.73 -4.22
C VAL A 18 -5.18 -4.07 -4.34
N ASP A 19 -6.19 -4.87 -4.62
CA ASP A 19 -7.58 -4.39 -4.61
C ASP A 19 -8.09 -4.39 -3.17
N LEU A 20 -8.26 -3.20 -2.61
CA LEU A 20 -8.72 -3.05 -1.25
C LEU A 20 -10.22 -3.25 -1.11
N GLY A 21 -10.97 -3.05 -2.20
CA GLY A 21 -12.42 -3.23 -2.21
C GLY A 21 -13.16 -2.30 -1.26
N MET A 22 -12.54 -1.19 -0.85
CA MET A 22 -13.16 -0.25 0.07
C MET A 22 -13.88 0.85 -0.68
N THR A 23 -15.19 0.89 -0.52
CA THR A 23 -16.04 1.95 -1.08
C THR A 23 -16.72 2.78 0.02
N THR A 24 -16.57 2.38 1.27
CA THR A 24 -17.15 3.06 2.42
C THR A 24 -16.05 3.67 3.29
N PRO A 25 -16.36 4.70 4.07
CA PRO A 25 -15.38 5.28 4.99
C PRO A 25 -14.82 4.25 5.96
N GLY A 26 -13.56 4.40 6.29
CA GLY A 26 -12.87 3.50 7.19
C GLY A 26 -11.41 3.85 7.35
N LYS A 27 -10.64 2.90 7.86
CA LYS A 27 -9.19 3.05 8.02
C LYS A 27 -8.45 1.96 7.27
N LEU A 28 -7.31 2.34 6.72
CA LEU A 28 -6.39 1.45 6.03
C LEU A 28 -5.08 1.42 6.80
N PHE A 29 -4.67 0.22 7.20
CA PHE A 29 -3.40 -0.01 7.88
C PHE A 29 -2.49 -0.74 6.90
N ILE A 30 -1.32 -0.18 6.66
CA ILE A 30 -0.33 -0.78 5.76
C ILE A 30 0.94 -0.95 6.55
N GLN A 31 1.43 -2.18 6.66
CA GLN A 31 2.65 -2.49 7.40
C GLN A 31 3.69 -3.12 6.47
N ASN A 32 4.90 -2.60 6.54
CA ASN A 32 6.06 -3.25 5.95
C ASN A 32 6.73 -4.10 7.03
N SER A 33 6.42 -5.38 7.04
CA SER A 33 7.00 -6.31 8.02
C SER A 33 8.25 -7.01 7.51
N GLY A 34 8.76 -6.61 6.35
CA GLY A 34 9.98 -7.16 5.77
C GLY A 34 11.22 -6.36 6.09
N ALA A 35 12.31 -6.63 5.37
CA ALA A 35 13.63 -6.07 5.64
C ALA A 35 14.01 -4.91 4.72
N ASN A 36 13.24 -4.64 3.68
CA ASN A 36 13.54 -3.60 2.70
C ASN A 36 12.36 -2.65 2.54
N ASP A 37 12.62 -1.47 1.97
CA ASP A 37 11.60 -0.45 1.76
C ASP A 37 10.51 -0.93 0.81
N ILE A 38 9.29 -0.43 1.00
CA ILE A 38 8.17 -0.63 0.09
C ILE A 38 7.75 0.73 -0.45
N TRP A 39 7.63 0.85 -1.76
CA TRP A 39 7.07 2.01 -2.43
C TRP A 39 5.60 1.81 -2.70
N VAL A 40 4.81 2.86 -2.51
CA VAL A 40 3.36 2.84 -2.67
C VAL A 40 2.93 3.95 -3.59
N GLY A 41 2.09 3.63 -4.57
CA GLY A 41 1.56 4.60 -5.51
C GLY A 41 0.22 4.15 -6.09
N TYR A 42 -0.33 4.97 -6.96
CA TYR A 42 -1.62 4.69 -7.59
C TYR A 42 -1.51 3.99 -8.93
N ASP A 43 -0.32 3.99 -9.54
CA ASP A 43 -0.09 3.38 -10.84
C ASP A 43 1.15 2.50 -10.82
N TYR A 44 1.16 1.52 -11.71
CA TYR A 44 2.29 0.61 -11.90
C TYR A 44 3.61 1.38 -12.09
N ALA A 45 3.60 2.39 -12.96
CA ALA A 45 4.81 3.14 -13.29
C ALA A 45 5.35 3.94 -12.11
N ASN A 46 4.51 4.34 -11.17
CA ASN A 46 4.94 5.14 -10.02
C ASN A 46 5.90 4.38 -9.12
N VAL A 47 5.73 3.08 -9.00
CA VAL A 47 6.49 2.25 -8.07
C VAL A 47 7.49 1.33 -8.77
N LEU A 48 7.70 1.54 -10.06
CA LEU A 48 8.75 0.87 -10.83
C LEU A 48 9.98 1.76 -10.85
N LEU A 49 11.16 1.23 -10.53
CA LEU A 49 12.36 2.04 -10.34
C LEU A 49 12.69 2.93 -11.55
N ALA A 50 12.56 2.40 -12.76
CA ALA A 50 12.93 3.12 -13.99
C ALA A 50 12.02 4.33 -14.28
N THR A 51 10.79 4.33 -13.76
CA THR A 51 9.77 5.34 -14.05
C THR A 51 9.18 5.95 -12.77
N SER A 52 9.83 5.73 -11.65
CA SER A 52 9.28 6.10 -10.34
C SER A 52 9.00 7.59 -10.23
N SER A 53 7.80 7.91 -9.79
CA SER A 53 7.34 9.26 -9.47
C SER A 53 6.05 9.16 -8.69
N ASN A 54 5.74 10.19 -7.89
CA ASN A 54 4.47 10.26 -7.15
C ASN A 54 4.21 9.02 -6.28
N TYR A 55 5.26 8.52 -5.64
CA TYR A 55 5.15 7.42 -4.68
C TYR A 55 5.58 7.91 -3.30
N PHE A 56 5.21 7.16 -2.27
CA PHE A 56 5.80 7.34 -0.95
C PHE A 56 6.41 6.03 -0.47
N THR A 57 7.32 6.12 0.48
CA THR A 57 8.08 4.98 0.98
C THR A 57 7.59 4.57 2.35
N ILE A 58 7.40 3.26 2.54
CA ILE A 58 7.19 2.67 3.85
C ILE A 58 8.48 1.96 4.23
N PRO A 59 9.26 2.53 5.14
CA PRO A 59 10.50 1.87 5.59
C PRO A 59 10.22 0.53 6.25
N ALA A 60 11.23 -0.33 6.26
CA ALA A 60 11.14 -1.63 6.92
C ALA A 60 10.70 -1.47 8.39
N GLY A 61 9.74 -2.27 8.80
CA GLY A 61 9.23 -2.26 10.17
C GLY A 61 8.22 -1.15 10.49
N VAL A 62 7.85 -0.33 9.51
CA VAL A 62 6.93 0.80 9.73
C VAL A 62 5.52 0.44 9.29
N MET A 63 4.55 0.89 10.07
CA MET A 63 3.13 0.80 9.73
C MET A 63 2.58 2.21 9.52
N LEU A 64 1.81 2.39 8.46
CA LEU A 64 1.10 3.63 8.17
C LEU A 64 -0.41 3.41 8.26
N VAL A 65 -1.12 4.43 8.68
CA VAL A 65 -2.58 4.40 8.81
C VAL A 65 -3.16 5.55 7.99
N PHE A 66 -4.14 5.22 7.15
CA PHE A 66 -4.84 6.21 6.33
C PHE A 66 -6.33 6.16 6.62
N ASP A 67 -6.96 7.34 6.65
CA ASP A 67 -8.41 7.43 6.64
C ASP A 67 -8.90 7.37 5.20
N ILE A 68 -9.94 6.58 4.96
CA ILE A 68 -10.56 6.44 3.64
C ILE A 68 -11.99 6.94 3.73
N GLY A 69 -12.35 7.78 2.78
CA GLY A 69 -13.72 8.29 2.70
C GLY A 69 -13.78 9.62 1.97
N PRO A 70 -14.95 10.22 1.86
CA PRO A 70 -15.07 11.56 1.28
C PRO A 70 -14.51 12.60 2.23
N GLY A 71 -13.82 13.59 1.69
CA GLY A 71 -13.31 14.69 2.48
C GLY A 71 -11.92 15.12 2.07
N VAL A 72 -11.54 16.30 2.55
CA VAL A 72 -10.21 16.86 2.29
C VAL A 72 -9.19 16.16 3.22
N GLY A 73 -8.09 15.71 2.63
CA GLY A 73 -7.02 15.08 3.39
C GLY A 73 -7.19 13.60 3.67
N VAL A 74 -8.20 12.96 3.04
CA VAL A 74 -8.40 11.52 3.14
C VAL A 74 -8.37 10.90 1.76
N LEU A 75 -8.17 9.57 1.72
CA LEU A 75 -8.22 8.81 0.47
C LEU A 75 -9.69 8.53 0.13
N ASN A 76 -10.07 8.77 -1.12
CA ASN A 76 -11.44 8.56 -1.58
C ASN A 76 -11.54 7.28 -2.40
N ASN A 77 -12.44 6.38 -1.99
CA ASN A 77 -12.82 5.21 -2.80
C ASN A 77 -11.62 4.47 -3.38
N VAL A 78 -10.59 4.28 -2.57
CA VAL A 78 -9.39 3.60 -3.03
C VAL A 78 -9.69 2.13 -3.21
N SER A 79 -9.72 1.69 -4.47
CA SER A 79 -9.92 0.27 -4.79
C SER A 79 -8.59 -0.43 -5.05
N ASN A 80 -7.64 0.27 -5.67
CA ASN A 80 -6.34 -0.30 -6.00
C ASN A 80 -5.22 0.62 -5.57
N MET A 81 -4.20 0.03 -4.96
CA MET A 81 -2.91 0.68 -4.74
C MET A 81 -1.83 -0.26 -5.26
N TRP A 82 -0.76 0.33 -5.78
CA TRP A 82 0.37 -0.42 -6.29
C TRP A 82 1.52 -0.36 -5.30
N PHE A 83 2.17 -1.50 -5.10
CA PHE A 83 3.26 -1.66 -4.15
C PHE A 83 4.44 -2.34 -4.82
N SER A 84 5.65 -1.94 -4.47
CA SER A 84 6.85 -2.67 -4.87
C SER A 84 7.88 -2.62 -3.77
N ALA A 85 8.68 -3.68 -3.63
CA ALA A 85 9.82 -3.67 -2.75
C ALA A 85 11.03 -3.07 -3.48
N GLN A 86 11.85 -2.32 -2.78
CA GLN A 86 13.04 -1.70 -3.36
C GLN A 86 14.25 -2.01 -2.49
N GLY A 87 15.36 -2.37 -3.15
CA GLY A 87 16.59 -2.77 -2.45
C GLY A 87 16.61 -4.24 -2.05
N GLY A 88 15.61 -5.00 -2.43
CA GLY A 88 15.43 -6.41 -2.10
C GLY A 88 13.97 -6.70 -1.86
N ALA A 89 13.62 -7.98 -1.69
CA ALA A 89 12.25 -8.39 -1.39
C ALA A 89 11.82 -7.89 -0.01
N SER A 90 10.52 -7.64 0.17
CA SER A 90 9.97 -7.28 1.46
C SER A 90 8.56 -7.86 1.62
N THR A 91 8.03 -7.81 2.83
CA THR A 91 6.71 -8.36 3.15
C THR A 91 5.73 -7.24 3.44
N LEU A 92 4.58 -7.30 2.77
CA LEU A 92 3.51 -6.33 2.93
C LEU A 92 2.33 -6.96 3.65
N GLU A 93 1.78 -6.24 4.62
CA GLU A 93 0.51 -6.57 5.24
C GLU A 93 -0.42 -5.38 5.13
N VAL A 94 -1.64 -5.63 4.66
CA VAL A 94 -2.67 -4.61 4.52
C VAL A 94 -3.90 -5.04 5.29
N TRP A 95 -4.41 -4.13 6.10
CA TRP A 95 -5.64 -4.35 6.87
C TRP A 95 -6.56 -3.15 6.64
N ALA A 96 -7.77 -3.43 6.19
CA ALA A 96 -8.81 -2.43 6.00
C ALA A 96 -9.92 -2.65 7.02
N ALA A 97 -10.33 -1.58 7.71
CA ALA A 97 -11.40 -1.60 8.68
C ALA A 97 -12.45 -0.55 8.30
N THR A 98 -13.69 -0.98 8.11
CA THR A 98 -14.80 -0.08 7.78
C THR A 98 -15.55 0.34 9.04
N VAL A 99 -16.12 1.53 8.98
CA VAL A 99 -16.98 2.02 10.07
C VAL A 99 -18.43 1.57 9.88
#